data_781d175a98bf8cd70ada5d98c479bb46
#
_entry.id   781d175a98bf8cd70ada5d98c479bb46
#
_cell.length_a   1.000
_cell.length_b   1.000
_cell.length_c   1.000
_cell.angle_alpha   90.00
_cell.angle_beta   90.00
_cell.angle_gamma   90.00
#
_symmetry.space_group_name_H-M   'P 1'
#
loop_
_entity.id
_entity.type
_entity.pdbx_description
1 polymer ?
#
loop_
_entity_poly.entity_id
_entity_poly.type
_entity_poly.pdbx_seq_one_letter_code
_entity_poly.pdbx_strand_id
1 'polypeptide(L)'
;CYIRLDQEYSTGKSIETDLKNMMIQWKIPRSMMVVDSDGLGSYLESYLNGIKEFHGGNRPINPEYDNLKSECAFKLAELINNRQIRIICTEAQRERIMEELSVLKQDHIDADTRKKGIISKENMKDILGHSPDYLDMLIMAMLFRIKPIPKRPKAKLGQI
;
A
#
# COMPACT_ATOMS: atom_id res chain seq x y z
N CYS A 1 -3.74 -2.76 13.02
CA CYS A 1 -3.76 -3.16 11.61
C CYS A 1 -3.20 -4.57 11.48
N TYR A 2 -3.89 -5.44 10.75
CA TYR A 2 -3.40 -6.78 10.43
C TYR A 2 -3.17 -6.86 8.93
N ILE A 3 -1.99 -7.29 8.52
CA ILE A 3 -1.62 -7.56 7.13
C ILE A 3 -1.20 -9.03 7.08
N ARG A 4 -1.83 -9.81 6.20
CA ARG A 4 -1.41 -11.17 5.88
C ARG A 4 -0.80 -11.15 4.48
N LEU A 5 0.35 -11.79 4.35
CA LEU A 5 1.03 -11.95 3.07
C LEU A 5 0.73 -13.33 2.50
N ASP A 6 0.05 -13.33 1.39
CA ASP A 6 -0.09 -14.50 0.53
C ASP A 6 0.59 -14.15 -0.78
N GLN A 7 1.59 -14.93 -1.14
CA GLN A 7 2.31 -14.76 -2.39
C GLN A 7 1.81 -15.83 -3.36
N GLU A 8 1.00 -15.42 -4.32
CA GLU A 8 0.59 -16.25 -5.42
C GLU A 8 1.23 -15.71 -6.70
N TYR A 9 1.85 -16.60 -7.45
CA TYR A 9 2.35 -16.29 -8.79
C TYR A 9 1.27 -16.64 -9.79
N SER A 10 0.85 -15.67 -10.59
CA SER A 10 -0.01 -15.96 -11.74
C SER A 10 0.71 -16.93 -12.67
N THR A 11 0.05 -18.02 -13.00
CA THR A 11 0.57 -19.01 -13.96
C THR A 11 0.48 -18.51 -15.42
N GLY A 12 0.23 -17.21 -15.64
CA GLY A 12 0.29 -16.53 -16.93
C GLY A 12 -0.98 -16.65 -17.77
N LYS A 13 -2.06 -17.27 -17.28
CA LYS A 13 -3.28 -17.44 -18.09
C LYS A 13 -4.37 -16.41 -17.83
N SER A 14 -4.52 -15.87 -16.63
CA SER A 14 -5.37 -14.69 -16.36
C SER A 14 -5.27 -14.22 -14.91
N ILE A 15 -4.40 -13.25 -14.66
CA ILE A 15 -4.26 -12.60 -13.36
C ILE A 15 -5.59 -12.03 -12.86
N GLU A 16 -6.44 -11.54 -13.76
CA GLU A 16 -7.77 -11.03 -13.44
C GLU A 16 -8.71 -12.12 -12.91
N THR A 17 -8.61 -13.36 -13.40
CA THR A 17 -9.40 -14.49 -12.91
C THR A 17 -8.92 -14.92 -11.53
N ASP A 18 -7.62 -15.00 -11.33
CA ASP A 18 -7.02 -15.35 -10.04
C ASP A 18 -7.41 -14.32 -8.97
N LEU A 19 -7.30 -13.03 -9.27
CA LEU A 19 -7.72 -11.95 -8.38
C LEU A 19 -9.22 -11.99 -8.09
N LYS A 20 -10.08 -12.27 -9.08
CA LYS A 20 -11.54 -12.45 -8.86
C LYS A 20 -11.82 -13.61 -7.92
N ASN A 21 -11.15 -14.74 -8.09
CA ASN A 21 -11.30 -15.92 -7.23
C ASN A 21 -10.87 -15.60 -5.79
N MET A 22 -9.72 -14.94 -5.61
CA MET A 22 -9.24 -14.49 -4.30
C MET A 22 -10.23 -13.54 -3.64
N MET A 23 -10.77 -12.57 -4.38
CA MET A 23 -11.78 -11.65 -3.86
C MET A 23 -13.02 -12.37 -3.35
N ILE A 24 -13.51 -13.37 -4.09
CA ILE A 24 -14.68 -14.18 -3.70
C ILE A 24 -14.34 -14.99 -2.45
N GLN A 25 -13.22 -15.72 -2.49
CA GLN A 25 -12.77 -16.58 -1.40
C GLN A 25 -12.59 -15.81 -0.08
N TRP A 26 -12.03 -14.62 -0.16
CA TRP A 26 -11.70 -13.81 1.02
C TRP A 26 -12.76 -12.74 1.32
N LYS A 27 -13.83 -12.69 0.53
CA LYS A 27 -14.93 -11.71 0.64
C LYS A 27 -14.44 -10.25 0.64
N ILE A 28 -13.45 -9.95 -0.21
CA ILE A 28 -12.87 -8.62 -0.33
C ILE A 28 -13.66 -7.83 -1.38
N PRO A 29 -14.29 -6.70 -1.04
CA PRO A 29 -14.93 -5.86 -2.02
C PRO A 29 -13.90 -5.14 -2.90
N ARG A 30 -14.21 -4.91 -4.17
CA ARG A 30 -13.32 -4.23 -5.12
C ARG A 30 -12.80 -2.88 -4.61
N SER A 31 -13.64 -2.12 -3.92
CA SER A 31 -13.25 -0.83 -3.32
C SER A 31 -12.15 -0.92 -2.24
N MET A 32 -11.84 -2.14 -1.79
CA MET A 32 -10.77 -2.45 -0.83
C MET A 32 -9.56 -3.12 -1.49
N MET A 33 -9.51 -3.13 -2.81
CA MET A 33 -8.32 -3.52 -3.56
C MET A 33 -7.55 -2.29 -4.01
N VAL A 34 -6.24 -2.40 -3.99
CA VAL A 34 -5.31 -1.40 -4.53
C VAL A 34 -4.28 -2.11 -5.39
N VAL A 35 -3.95 -1.52 -6.51
CA VAL A 35 -2.94 -2.01 -7.46
C VAL A 35 -1.98 -0.88 -7.80
N ASP A 36 -0.73 -1.23 -8.10
CA ASP A 36 0.25 -0.27 -8.58
C ASP A 36 -0.10 0.12 -10.02
N SER A 37 -0.34 1.39 -10.27
CA SER A 37 -0.71 1.90 -11.57
C SER A 37 0.45 1.99 -12.56
N ASP A 38 1.69 2.08 -12.06
CA ASP A 38 2.88 2.19 -12.91
C ASP A 38 3.26 0.83 -13.58
N GLY A 39 2.55 -0.25 -13.21
CA GLY A 39 2.68 -1.57 -13.79
C GLY A 39 1.40 -2.07 -14.47
N LEU A 40 0.83 -3.15 -13.96
CA LEU A 40 -0.39 -3.79 -14.47
C LEU A 40 -1.69 -3.09 -14.05
N GLY A 41 -1.61 -1.98 -13.29
CA GLY A 41 -2.77 -1.35 -12.66
C GLY A 41 -3.83 -0.90 -13.65
N SER A 42 -3.46 -0.16 -14.69
CA SER A 42 -4.39 0.33 -15.71
C SER A 42 -5.07 -0.81 -16.50
N TYR A 43 -4.34 -1.88 -16.75
CA TYR A 43 -4.89 -3.10 -17.35
C TYR A 43 -5.91 -3.75 -16.41
N LEU A 44 -5.58 -3.91 -15.14
CA LEU A 44 -6.46 -4.56 -14.16
C LEU A 44 -7.71 -3.73 -13.87
N GLU A 45 -7.65 -2.42 -13.89
CA GLU A 45 -8.81 -1.55 -13.69
C GLU A 45 -9.88 -1.78 -14.76
N SER A 46 -9.47 -2.00 -16.01
CA SER A 46 -10.40 -2.27 -17.12
C SER A 46 -11.21 -3.57 -16.91
N TYR A 47 -10.65 -4.57 -16.23
CA TYR A 47 -11.30 -5.85 -15.94
C TYR A 47 -11.96 -5.93 -14.56
N LEU A 48 -11.45 -5.15 -13.61
CA LEU A 48 -11.88 -5.15 -12.21
C LEU A 48 -12.40 -3.77 -11.81
N ASN A 49 -13.32 -3.20 -12.60
CA ASN A 49 -13.87 -1.88 -12.35
C ASN A 49 -14.21 -1.66 -10.86
N GLY A 50 -13.72 -0.55 -10.31
CA GLY A 50 -13.92 -0.14 -8.92
C GLY A 50 -12.78 -0.53 -7.96
N ILE A 51 -11.67 -1.11 -8.45
CA ILE A 51 -10.43 -1.20 -7.68
C ILE A 51 -9.77 0.19 -7.60
N LYS A 52 -8.81 0.35 -6.69
CA LYS A 52 -8.06 1.60 -6.55
C LYS A 52 -6.71 1.48 -7.20
N GLU A 53 -6.35 2.48 -7.98
CA GLU A 53 -5.00 2.64 -8.48
C GLU A 53 -4.17 3.45 -7.49
N PHE A 54 -2.95 3.02 -7.28
CA PHE A 54 -1.96 3.72 -6.49
C PHE A 54 -0.91 4.36 -7.39
N HIS A 55 -1.00 5.67 -7.55
CA HIS A 55 0.02 6.48 -8.19
C HIS A 55 0.86 7.16 -7.10
N GLY A 56 2.04 6.61 -6.84
CA GLY A 56 2.90 7.08 -5.74
C GLY A 56 3.24 8.56 -5.80
N GLY A 57 3.42 9.09 -7.03
CA GLY A 57 3.71 10.50 -7.30
C GLY A 57 2.51 11.46 -7.16
N ASN A 58 1.29 10.97 -6.97
CA ASN A 58 0.12 11.80 -6.82
C ASN A 58 0.21 12.74 -5.60
N ARG A 59 -0.59 13.82 -5.67
CA ARG A 59 -0.72 14.78 -4.55
C ARG A 59 -1.13 14.06 -3.26
N PRO A 60 -0.43 14.31 -2.14
CA PRO A 60 -0.80 13.75 -0.85
C PRO A 60 -2.11 14.36 -0.34
N ILE A 61 -2.76 13.70 0.62
CA ILE A 61 -3.94 14.23 1.32
C ILE A 61 -3.50 15.32 2.29
N ASN A 62 -2.45 15.04 3.07
CA ASN A 62 -1.85 16.03 3.96
C ASN A 62 -0.71 16.76 3.21
N PRO A 63 -0.81 18.10 3.03
CA PRO A 63 0.16 18.89 2.27
C PRO A 63 1.57 18.95 2.90
N GLU A 64 1.77 18.43 4.11
CA GLU A 64 3.09 18.29 4.74
C GLU A 64 4.00 17.30 4.03
N TYR A 65 3.44 16.40 3.21
CA TYR A 65 4.20 15.38 2.49
C TYR A 65 4.46 15.78 1.03
N ASP A 66 5.53 15.27 0.43
CA ASP A 66 5.89 15.55 -0.95
C ASP A 66 4.87 14.95 -1.93
N ASN A 67 4.50 13.70 -1.69
CA ASN A 67 3.62 12.93 -2.55
C ASN A 67 2.86 11.85 -1.74
N LEU A 68 1.94 11.17 -2.41
CA LEU A 68 1.10 10.13 -1.81
C LEU A 68 1.91 8.97 -1.25
N LYS A 69 2.99 8.56 -1.95
CA LYS A 69 3.88 7.48 -1.49
C LYS A 69 4.55 7.84 -0.17
N SER A 70 5.04 9.08 -0.06
CA SER A 70 5.66 9.57 1.18
C SER A 70 4.64 9.58 2.32
N GLU A 71 3.44 10.10 2.12
CA GLU A 71 2.38 10.11 3.14
C GLU A 71 2.05 8.70 3.64
N CYS A 72 1.89 7.74 2.71
CA CYS A 72 1.66 6.34 3.05
C CYS A 72 2.85 5.71 3.80
N ALA A 73 4.08 6.01 3.40
CA ALA A 73 5.29 5.51 4.06
C ALA A 73 5.41 6.03 5.51
N PHE A 74 5.15 7.31 5.74
CA PHE A 74 5.12 7.86 7.09
C PHE A 74 3.99 7.26 7.94
N LYS A 75 2.82 6.97 7.33
CA LYS A 75 1.74 6.27 8.03
C LYS A 75 2.13 4.84 8.40
N LEU A 76 2.84 4.14 7.54
CA LEU A 76 3.39 2.82 7.84
C LEU A 76 4.36 2.90 9.02
N ALA A 77 5.31 3.83 8.98
CA ALA A 77 6.28 4.04 10.05
C ALA A 77 5.59 4.39 11.39
N GLU A 78 4.57 5.25 11.38
CA GLU A 78 3.75 5.55 12.56
C GLU A 78 3.14 4.28 13.17
N LEU A 79 2.50 3.44 12.36
CA LEU A 79 1.87 2.21 12.84
C LEU A 79 2.88 1.19 13.38
N ILE A 80 4.06 1.09 12.77
CA ILE A 80 5.15 0.22 13.23
C ILE A 80 5.67 0.71 14.58
N ASN A 81 6.04 1.99 14.68
CA ASN A 81 6.62 2.58 15.89
C ASN A 81 5.64 2.52 17.10
N ASN A 82 4.35 2.68 16.83
CA ASN A 82 3.31 2.59 17.85
C ASN A 82 2.85 1.15 18.12
N ARG A 83 3.46 0.13 17.50
CA ARG A 83 3.07 -1.28 17.62
C ARG A 83 1.61 -1.55 17.26
N GLN A 84 1.09 -0.79 16.31
CA GLN A 84 -0.31 -0.85 15.86
C GLN A 84 -0.50 -1.69 14.58
N ILE A 85 0.56 -2.32 14.09
CA ILE A 85 0.54 -3.18 12.91
C ILE A 85 1.07 -4.57 13.26
N ARG A 86 0.42 -5.60 12.73
CA ARG A 86 0.87 -6.97 12.76
C ARG A 86 0.89 -7.52 11.36
N ILE A 87 2.05 -8.05 10.95
CA ILE A 87 2.23 -8.68 9.64
C ILE A 87 2.33 -10.19 9.88
N ILE A 88 1.46 -10.96 9.22
CA ILE A 88 1.46 -12.42 9.25
C ILE A 88 2.15 -12.88 7.97
N CYS A 89 3.31 -13.51 8.12
CA CYS A 89 4.20 -13.89 7.03
C CYS A 89 5.03 -15.10 7.43
N THR A 90 5.67 -15.74 6.46
CA THR A 90 6.70 -16.76 6.70
C THR A 90 7.99 -16.12 7.22
N GLU A 91 8.91 -16.93 7.75
CA GLU A 91 10.21 -16.42 8.24
C GLU A 91 11.03 -15.78 7.10
N ALA A 92 11.07 -16.40 5.92
CA ALA A 92 11.77 -15.85 4.76
C ALA A 92 11.17 -14.50 4.30
N GLN A 93 9.84 -14.37 4.32
CA GLN A 93 9.17 -13.09 4.03
C GLN A 93 9.50 -12.04 5.10
N ARG A 94 9.57 -12.46 6.36
CA ARG A 94 9.90 -11.56 7.47
C ARG A 94 11.30 -11.00 7.34
N GLU A 95 12.30 -11.83 7.06
CA GLU A 95 13.68 -11.38 6.85
C GLU A 95 13.75 -10.36 5.72
N ARG A 96 13.09 -10.64 4.60
CA ARG A 96 13.03 -9.75 3.46
C ARG A 96 12.32 -8.42 3.78
N ILE A 97 11.21 -8.46 4.50
CA ILE A 97 10.49 -7.25 4.95
C ILE A 97 11.38 -6.41 5.86
N MET A 98 12.09 -7.04 6.80
CA MET A 98 12.98 -6.31 7.71
C MET A 98 14.14 -5.65 6.98
N GLU A 99 14.72 -6.34 5.99
CA GLU A 99 15.75 -5.80 5.11
C GLU A 99 15.23 -4.56 4.36
N GLU A 100 14.08 -4.67 3.69
CA GLU A 100 13.48 -3.58 2.93
C GLU A 100 13.03 -2.40 3.81
N LEU A 101 12.50 -2.67 5.00
CA LEU A 101 12.16 -1.61 5.96
C LEU A 101 13.39 -0.87 6.48
N SER A 102 14.55 -1.51 6.55
CA SER A 102 15.79 -0.90 7.06
C SER A 102 16.29 0.26 6.18
N VAL A 103 15.96 0.24 4.90
CA VAL A 103 16.35 1.28 3.93
C VAL A 103 15.31 2.39 3.79
N LEU A 104 14.13 2.26 4.41
CA LEU A 104 13.12 3.30 4.40
C LEU A 104 13.58 4.47 5.29
N LYS A 105 14.01 5.55 4.66
CA LYS A 105 14.52 6.75 5.34
C LYS A 105 13.79 7.99 4.83
N GLN A 106 13.65 8.96 5.75
CA GLN A 106 13.22 10.30 5.37
C GLN A 106 14.28 10.95 4.50
N ASP A 107 13.86 11.62 3.45
CA ASP A 107 14.72 12.46 2.61
C ASP A 107 14.73 13.91 3.12
N HIS A 108 15.79 14.65 2.83
CA HIS A 108 15.92 16.08 3.12
C HIS A 108 15.68 16.50 4.58
N ILE A 109 16.27 15.77 5.54
CA ILE A 109 16.08 16.02 6.99
C ILE A 109 16.53 17.44 7.40
N ASP A 110 17.52 18.01 6.71
CA ASP A 110 18.16 19.29 7.10
C ASP A 110 17.47 20.54 6.53
N ALA A 111 16.31 20.42 5.90
CA ALA A 111 15.64 21.55 5.26
C ALA A 111 14.34 21.91 6.00
N ASP A 112 14.40 22.88 6.91
CA ASP A 112 13.28 23.36 7.75
C ASP A 112 12.01 23.78 7.00
N THR A 113 12.09 23.97 5.68
CA THR A 113 10.98 24.47 4.85
C THR A 113 10.45 23.45 3.84
N ARG A 114 11.02 22.24 3.80
CA ARG A 114 10.61 21.24 2.81
C ARG A 114 9.57 20.29 3.38
N LYS A 115 8.73 19.83 2.46
CA LYS A 115 7.77 18.76 2.74
C LYS A 115 8.51 17.48 3.10
N LYS A 116 7.83 16.62 3.86
CA LYS A 116 8.37 15.32 4.27
C LYS A 116 8.34 14.35 3.09
N GLY A 117 9.50 13.93 2.64
CA GLY A 117 9.72 12.94 1.60
C GLY A 117 10.39 11.67 2.12
N ILE A 118 10.46 10.66 1.28
CA ILE A 118 11.27 9.46 1.48
C ILE A 118 12.29 9.33 0.36
N ILE A 119 13.39 8.67 0.62
CA ILE A 119 14.42 8.41 -0.41
C ILE A 119 13.81 7.70 -1.63
N SER A 120 14.38 7.94 -2.80
CA SER A 120 13.87 7.40 -4.06
C SER A 120 13.94 5.85 -4.09
N LYS A 121 13.11 5.25 -4.95
CA LYS A 121 13.12 3.79 -5.16
C LYS A 121 14.46 3.33 -5.73
N GLU A 122 15.09 4.14 -6.56
CA GLU A 122 16.42 3.89 -7.13
C GLU A 122 17.46 3.81 -6.04
N ASN A 123 17.51 4.77 -5.13
CA ASN A 123 18.42 4.76 -3.99
C ASN A 123 18.18 3.53 -3.07
N MET A 124 16.92 3.13 -2.86
CA MET A 124 16.62 1.91 -2.10
C MET A 124 17.16 0.67 -2.82
N LYS A 125 16.98 0.57 -4.15
CA LYS A 125 17.50 -0.54 -4.95
C LYS A 125 19.03 -0.61 -4.94
N ASP A 126 19.69 0.53 -4.99
CA ASP A 126 21.16 0.58 -4.95
C ASP A 126 21.69 0.05 -3.62
N ILE A 127 21.01 0.32 -2.52
CA ILE A 127 21.39 -0.18 -1.19
C ILE A 127 21.06 -1.68 -1.04
N LEU A 128 19.88 -2.11 -1.51
CA LEU A 128 19.38 -3.48 -1.34
C LEU A 128 19.95 -4.46 -2.37
N GLY A 129 20.33 -3.99 -3.56
CA GLY A 129 20.66 -4.83 -4.71
C GLY A 129 19.43 -5.43 -5.43
N HIS A 130 18.23 -5.07 -5.03
CA HIS A 130 16.97 -5.53 -5.61
C HIS A 130 15.81 -4.55 -5.36
N SER A 131 14.66 -4.80 -6.00
CA SER A 131 13.45 -4.00 -5.79
C SER A 131 12.85 -4.20 -4.39
N PRO A 132 12.41 -3.12 -3.69
CA PRO A 132 11.76 -3.20 -2.38
C PRO A 132 10.26 -3.53 -2.51
N ASP A 133 9.93 -4.71 -3.04
CA ASP A 133 8.56 -5.06 -3.44
C ASP A 133 7.62 -5.26 -2.25
N TYR A 134 8.10 -5.83 -1.14
CA TYR A 134 7.31 -5.94 0.09
C TYR A 134 7.07 -4.56 0.73
N LEU A 135 8.08 -3.69 0.73
CA LEU A 135 7.94 -2.33 1.24
C LEU A 135 6.93 -1.54 0.39
N ASP A 136 7.01 -1.62 -0.94
CA ASP A 136 6.06 -0.95 -1.85
C ASP A 136 4.63 -1.44 -1.60
N MET A 137 4.42 -2.75 -1.45
CA MET A 137 3.13 -3.33 -1.13
C MET A 137 2.59 -2.83 0.25
N LEU A 138 3.43 -2.80 1.27
CA LEU A 138 3.05 -2.31 2.59
C LEU A 138 2.69 -0.82 2.56
N ILE A 139 3.43 -0.01 1.81
CA ILE A 139 3.15 1.41 1.60
C ILE A 139 1.80 1.58 0.89
N MET A 140 1.54 0.84 -0.19
CA MET A 140 0.25 0.90 -0.92
C MET A 140 -0.93 0.53 -0.02
N ALA A 141 -0.78 -0.46 0.88
CA ALA A 141 -1.82 -0.85 1.81
C ALA A 141 -2.23 0.30 2.75
N MET A 142 -1.34 1.26 3.00
CA MET A 142 -1.63 2.43 3.83
C MET A 142 -2.60 3.41 3.18
N LEU A 143 -2.85 3.32 1.87
CA LEU A 143 -3.88 4.11 1.19
C LEU A 143 -5.24 4.03 1.90
N PHE A 144 -5.58 2.85 2.42
CA PHE A 144 -6.83 2.63 3.16
C PHE A 144 -6.78 3.16 4.61
N ARG A 145 -5.63 3.63 5.07
CA ARG A 145 -5.44 4.18 6.43
C ARG A 145 -5.36 5.69 6.46
N ILE A 146 -4.91 6.30 5.37
CA ILE A 146 -4.86 7.75 5.21
C ILE A 146 -6.17 8.32 4.67
N LYS A 147 -6.92 7.56 3.83
CA LYS A 147 -8.24 7.97 3.34
C LYS A 147 -9.30 7.47 4.32
N PRO A 148 -10.07 8.36 4.96
CA PRO A 148 -11.16 7.92 5.80
C PRO A 148 -12.16 7.10 4.97
N ILE A 149 -12.48 5.88 5.42
CA ILE A 149 -13.55 5.08 4.86
C ILE A 149 -14.84 5.87 5.07
N PRO A 150 -15.62 6.22 4.04
CA PRO A 150 -16.89 6.88 4.24
C PRO A 150 -17.75 6.03 5.19
N LYS A 151 -18.11 6.60 6.33
CA LYS A 151 -19.01 5.94 7.26
C LYS A 151 -20.31 5.62 6.49
N ARG A 152 -20.71 4.35 6.45
CA ARG A 152 -22.03 3.98 5.91
C ARG A 152 -23.08 4.87 6.57
N PRO A 153 -23.94 5.55 5.81
CA PRO A 153 -25.04 6.30 6.42
C PRO A 153 -25.83 5.32 7.30
N LYS A 154 -26.00 5.67 8.58
CA LYS A 154 -26.91 4.90 9.46
C LYS A 154 -28.27 4.91 8.78
N ALA A 155 -28.79 3.73 8.44
CA ALA A 155 -30.17 3.61 7.98
C ALA A 155 -31.03 4.27 9.05
N LYS A 156 -31.77 5.32 8.67
CA LYS A 156 -32.83 5.87 9.54
C LYS A 156 -33.86 4.75 9.69
N LEU A 157 -33.89 4.10 10.85
CA LEU A 157 -35.04 3.30 11.22
C LEU A 157 -36.26 4.27 11.13
N GLY A 158 -37.12 4.04 10.15
CA GLY A 158 -38.37 4.76 10.05
C GLY A 158 -39.16 4.56 11.34
N GLN A 159 -39.49 5.65 11.99
CA GLN A 159 -40.54 5.62 12.99
C GLN A 159 -41.84 5.26 12.25
N ILE A 160 -42.40 4.08 12.59
CA ILE A 160 -43.77 3.69 12.28
C ILE A 160 -44.65 4.39 13.26
#